data_8619458ffba32aff57854535730e58c2
#
_entry.id   8619458ffba32aff57854535730e58c2
#
_cell.length_a   1.000
_cell.length_b   1.000
_cell.length_c   1.000
_cell.angle_alpha   90.00
_cell.angle_beta   90.00
_cell.angle_gamma   90.00
#
_symmetry.space_group_name_H-M   'P 1'
#
loop_
_entity.id
_entity.type
_entity.pdbx_description
1 polymer ?
#
loop_
_entity_poly.entity_id
_entity_poly.type
_entity_poly.pdbx_seq_one_letter_code
_entity_poly.pdbx_strand_id
1 'polypeptide(L)'
;MFDPRKIIEALNRHEVEYVVIGGFAATLHGCPEQTFDLDIVYRDTPANRARLLAALLGIDARWDQPLTDAILQRQVVFALNTKWGDLDILSDMVGLSGFDEAQAHAQSMIVNGLRIPLLDLPTLIKTKEAAADPNPRKQAALQYLKVLQQRQ
;
A
#
# COMPACT_ATOMS: atom_id res chain seq x y z
N MET A 1 -5.86 14.46 -9.75
CA MET A 1 -4.62 14.73 -9.02
C MET A 1 -4.39 13.68 -7.95
N PHE A 2 -3.16 13.19 -7.83
CA PHE A 2 -2.82 12.18 -6.81
C PHE A 2 -2.58 12.86 -5.47
N ASP A 3 -3.38 12.53 -4.48
CA ASP A 3 -3.25 13.02 -3.11
C ASP A 3 -3.34 11.85 -2.11
N PRO A 4 -2.22 11.16 -1.88
CA PRO A 4 -2.21 9.98 -1.01
C PRO A 4 -2.57 10.31 0.44
N ARG A 5 -2.32 11.53 0.88
CA ARG A 5 -2.70 11.97 2.23
C ARG A 5 -4.19 11.82 2.47
N LYS A 6 -5.02 12.23 1.51
CA LYS A 6 -6.47 12.13 1.61
C LYS A 6 -6.94 10.68 1.66
N ILE A 7 -6.30 9.81 0.90
CA ILE A 7 -6.61 8.37 0.92
C ILE A 7 -6.28 7.78 2.30
N ILE A 8 -5.09 8.08 2.81
CA ILE A 8 -4.62 7.57 4.11
C ILE A 8 -5.50 8.11 5.24
N GLU A 9 -5.90 9.38 5.18
CA GLU A 9 -6.84 9.95 6.15
C GLU A 9 -8.15 9.16 6.22
N ALA A 10 -8.71 8.78 5.06
CA ALA A 10 -9.93 7.99 5.01
C ALA A 10 -9.75 6.59 5.60
N LEU A 11 -8.64 5.92 5.27
CA LEU A 11 -8.33 4.61 5.84
C LEU A 11 -8.21 4.68 7.36
N ASN A 12 -7.52 5.69 7.88
CA ASN A 12 -7.34 5.87 9.32
C ASN A 12 -8.64 6.21 10.02
N ARG A 13 -9.47 7.07 9.41
CA ARG A 13 -10.77 7.46 9.98
C ARG A 13 -11.68 6.27 10.19
N HIS A 14 -11.64 5.31 9.27
CA HIS A 14 -12.45 4.09 9.34
C HIS A 14 -11.73 2.94 10.06
N GLU A 15 -10.58 3.20 10.67
CA GLU A 15 -9.81 2.21 11.44
C GLU A 15 -9.49 0.96 10.64
N VAL A 16 -9.18 1.13 9.36
CA VAL A 16 -8.76 0.03 8.48
C VAL A 16 -7.38 -0.48 8.93
N GLU A 17 -7.23 -1.80 9.01
CA GLU A 17 -5.94 -2.42 9.23
C GLU A 17 -5.24 -2.62 7.88
N TYR A 18 -4.16 -1.88 7.67
CA TYR A 18 -3.41 -1.90 6.41
C TYR A 18 -1.96 -1.52 6.64
N VAL A 19 -1.12 -1.80 5.65
CA VAL A 19 0.29 -1.37 5.61
C VAL A 19 0.57 -0.81 4.22
N VAL A 20 1.21 0.35 4.16
CA VAL A 20 1.63 0.95 2.89
C VAL A 20 2.85 0.20 2.36
N ILE A 21 2.77 -0.20 1.11
CA ILE A 21 3.79 -0.97 0.40
C ILE A 21 4.11 -0.29 -0.95
N GLY A 22 4.94 -0.91 -1.75
CA GLY A 22 5.16 -0.49 -3.14
C GLY A 22 5.92 0.81 -3.33
N GLY A 23 5.63 1.52 -4.42
CA GLY A 23 6.37 2.71 -4.81
C GLY A 23 6.24 3.88 -3.84
N PHE A 24 5.05 4.09 -3.29
CA PHE A 24 4.86 5.17 -2.32
C PHE A 24 5.62 4.88 -1.01
N ALA A 25 5.68 3.62 -0.59
CA ALA A 25 6.51 3.23 0.55
C ALA A 25 7.98 3.55 0.29
N ALA A 26 8.47 3.27 -0.92
CA ALA A 26 9.83 3.62 -1.31
C ALA A 26 10.08 5.13 -1.23
N THR A 27 9.12 5.92 -1.70
CA THR A 27 9.19 7.39 -1.62
C THR A 27 9.29 7.86 -0.17
N LEU A 28 8.49 7.29 0.71
CA LEU A 28 8.52 7.65 2.14
C LEU A 28 9.84 7.26 2.81
N HIS A 29 10.53 6.24 2.31
CA HIS A 29 11.88 5.88 2.77
C HIS A 29 12.99 6.76 2.19
N GLY A 30 12.66 7.65 1.26
CA GLY A 30 13.61 8.59 0.69
C GLY A 30 13.99 8.32 -0.76
N CYS A 31 13.36 7.35 -1.42
CA CYS A 31 13.58 7.11 -2.85
C CYS A 31 13.04 8.30 -3.66
N PRO A 32 13.84 8.90 -4.54
CA PRO A 32 13.41 10.07 -5.31
C PRO A 32 12.47 9.75 -6.46
N GLU A 33 12.12 8.47 -6.67
CA GLU A 33 11.23 8.10 -7.75
C GLU A 33 9.83 8.69 -7.53
N GLN A 34 9.27 9.26 -8.60
CA GLN A 34 7.91 9.79 -8.56
C GLN A 34 6.91 8.66 -8.71
N THR A 35 5.89 8.65 -7.85
CA THR A 35 4.80 7.69 -7.92
C THR A 35 3.46 8.41 -8.02
N PHE A 36 2.48 7.79 -8.70
CA PHE A 36 1.16 8.35 -8.92
C PHE A 36 0.05 7.47 -8.36
N ASP A 37 0.39 6.39 -7.69
CA ASP A 37 -0.55 5.48 -7.05
C ASP A 37 -0.08 5.08 -5.66
N LEU A 38 -1.05 4.72 -4.83
CA LEU A 38 -0.80 4.23 -3.48
C LEU A 38 -1.11 2.73 -3.47
N ASP A 39 -0.19 1.93 -2.93
CA ASP A 39 -0.38 0.49 -2.77
C ASP A 39 -0.48 0.16 -1.28
N ILE A 40 -1.50 -0.60 -0.92
CA ILE A 40 -1.66 -1.09 0.46
C ILE A 40 -1.94 -2.59 0.46
N VAL A 41 -1.44 -3.27 1.50
CA VAL A 41 -1.91 -4.60 1.85
C VAL A 41 -2.82 -4.46 3.07
N TYR A 42 -3.96 -5.15 3.08
CA TYR A 42 -4.94 -5.04 4.15
C TYR A 42 -5.23 -6.41 4.76
N ARG A 43 -5.69 -6.39 6.03
CA ARG A 43 -6.09 -7.63 6.71
C ARG A 43 -7.38 -8.16 6.09
N ASP A 44 -7.36 -9.39 5.61
CA ASP A 44 -8.49 -10.02 4.92
C ASP A 44 -9.41 -10.73 5.91
N THR A 45 -10.12 -9.96 6.72
CA THR A 45 -11.11 -10.45 7.66
C THR A 45 -12.45 -9.76 7.39
N PRO A 46 -13.60 -10.39 7.74
CA PRO A 46 -14.90 -9.76 7.51
C PRO A 46 -15.00 -8.36 8.14
N ALA A 47 -14.54 -8.19 9.36
CA ALA A 47 -14.61 -6.89 10.03
C ALA A 47 -13.77 -5.83 9.32
N ASN A 48 -12.54 -6.18 8.93
CA ASN A 48 -11.66 -5.22 8.26
C ASN A 48 -12.13 -4.91 6.84
N ARG A 49 -12.66 -5.90 6.12
CA ARG A 49 -13.24 -5.65 4.80
C ARG A 49 -14.40 -4.66 4.87
N ALA A 50 -15.25 -4.76 5.92
CA ALA A 50 -16.34 -3.81 6.11
C ALA A 50 -15.82 -2.38 6.33
N ARG A 51 -14.77 -2.21 7.14
CA ARG A 51 -14.14 -0.91 7.37
C ARG A 51 -13.50 -0.36 6.09
N LEU A 52 -12.82 -1.24 5.35
CA LEU A 52 -12.20 -0.87 4.08
C LEU A 52 -13.26 -0.38 3.08
N LEU A 53 -14.36 -1.12 2.93
CA LEU A 53 -15.45 -0.73 2.03
C LEU A 53 -16.03 0.63 2.42
N ALA A 54 -16.22 0.90 3.71
CA ALA A 54 -16.70 2.20 4.16
C ALA A 54 -15.72 3.33 3.81
N ALA A 55 -14.42 3.11 4.00
CA ALA A 55 -13.41 4.07 3.63
C ALA A 55 -13.39 4.31 2.11
N LEU A 56 -13.47 3.25 1.32
CA LEU A 56 -13.48 3.32 -0.14
C LEU A 56 -14.69 4.09 -0.66
N LEU A 57 -15.85 3.91 -0.04
CA LEU A 57 -17.05 4.66 -0.41
C LEU A 57 -16.83 6.18 -0.21
N GLY A 58 -16.17 6.56 0.87
CA GLY A 58 -15.92 7.96 1.20
C GLY A 58 -14.96 8.68 0.26
N ILE A 59 -14.16 7.96 -0.50
CA ILE A 59 -13.22 8.53 -1.47
C ILE A 59 -13.62 8.25 -2.92
N ASP A 60 -14.87 7.84 -3.15
CA ASP A 60 -15.38 7.51 -4.49
C ASP A 60 -14.52 6.47 -5.22
N ALA A 61 -14.07 5.46 -4.52
CA ALA A 61 -13.28 4.40 -5.13
C ALA A 61 -14.13 3.63 -6.14
N ARG A 62 -13.59 3.42 -7.34
CA ARG A 62 -14.29 2.77 -8.44
C ARG A 62 -13.47 1.64 -9.02
N TRP A 63 -14.18 0.61 -9.42
CA TRP A 63 -13.65 -0.57 -10.07
C TRP A 63 -14.64 -0.98 -11.19
N ASP A 64 -14.35 -2.05 -11.92
CA ASP A 64 -15.21 -2.53 -13.02
C ASP A 64 -16.63 -2.84 -12.60
N GLN A 65 -16.82 -3.20 -11.33
CA GLN A 65 -18.12 -3.54 -10.74
C GLN A 65 -18.23 -2.83 -9.39
N PRO A 66 -19.47 -2.68 -8.85
CA PRO A 66 -19.64 -2.17 -7.49
C PRO A 66 -18.88 -3.05 -6.49
N LEU A 67 -18.09 -2.41 -5.62
CA LEU A 67 -17.30 -3.12 -4.61
C LEU A 67 -18.21 -3.62 -3.48
N THR A 68 -18.14 -4.91 -3.21
CA THR A 68 -18.85 -5.58 -2.13
C THR A 68 -17.90 -6.51 -1.39
N ASP A 69 -18.31 -7.00 -0.22
CA ASP A 69 -17.52 -7.99 0.51
C ASP A 69 -17.26 -9.25 -0.34
N ALA A 70 -18.29 -9.73 -1.06
CA ALA A 70 -18.15 -10.89 -1.93
C ALA A 70 -17.14 -10.65 -3.05
N ILE A 71 -17.16 -9.46 -3.65
CA ILE A 71 -16.22 -9.09 -4.71
C ILE A 71 -14.79 -9.08 -4.17
N LEU A 72 -14.54 -8.48 -2.99
CA LEU A 72 -13.22 -8.45 -2.40
C LEU A 72 -12.62 -9.84 -2.16
N GLN A 73 -13.46 -10.83 -1.95
CA GLN A 73 -13.01 -12.20 -1.73
C GLN A 73 -12.67 -12.97 -3.02
N ARG A 74 -12.93 -12.39 -4.19
CA ARG A 74 -12.74 -13.08 -5.48
C ARG A 74 -11.32 -13.01 -6.01
N GLN A 75 -10.57 -11.99 -5.63
CA GLN A 75 -9.19 -11.84 -6.13
C GLN A 75 -8.34 -11.11 -5.10
N VAL A 76 -7.03 -11.20 -5.29
CA VAL A 76 -6.04 -10.65 -4.36
C VAL A 76 -5.82 -9.16 -4.55
N VAL A 77 -5.78 -8.70 -5.80
CA VAL A 77 -5.42 -7.33 -6.15
C VAL A 77 -6.57 -6.63 -6.83
N PHE A 78 -6.88 -5.40 -6.40
CA PHE A 78 -7.83 -4.52 -7.05
C PHE A 78 -7.16 -3.18 -7.34
N ALA A 79 -7.10 -2.81 -8.61
CA ALA A 79 -6.63 -1.49 -9.03
C ALA A 79 -7.83 -0.55 -9.08
N LEU A 80 -7.90 0.39 -8.15
CA LEU A 80 -9.04 1.28 -7.99
C LEU A 80 -8.69 2.70 -8.43
N ASN A 81 -9.68 3.38 -8.98
CA ASN A 81 -9.62 4.83 -9.20
C ASN A 81 -10.40 5.52 -8.08
N THR A 82 -9.81 6.55 -7.49
CA THR A 82 -10.50 7.32 -6.45
C THR A 82 -10.49 8.81 -6.83
N LYS A 83 -11.28 9.62 -6.13
CA LYS A 83 -11.25 11.07 -6.36
C LYS A 83 -9.91 11.70 -5.98
N TRP A 84 -9.04 10.96 -5.28
CA TRP A 84 -7.71 11.45 -4.87
C TRP A 84 -6.57 10.74 -5.58
N GLY A 85 -6.87 9.98 -6.64
CA GLY A 85 -5.88 9.24 -7.41
C GLY A 85 -6.04 7.73 -7.30
N ASP A 86 -5.09 7.02 -7.87
CA ASP A 86 -5.16 5.56 -7.98
C ASP A 86 -4.73 4.88 -6.67
N LEU A 87 -5.47 3.84 -6.31
CA LEU A 87 -5.23 3.05 -5.11
C LEU A 87 -5.30 1.57 -5.47
N ASP A 88 -4.19 0.86 -5.23
CA ASP A 88 -4.16 -0.60 -5.36
C ASP A 88 -4.30 -1.22 -3.98
N ILE A 89 -5.29 -2.08 -3.80
CA ILE A 89 -5.51 -2.80 -2.55
C ILE A 89 -5.21 -4.28 -2.75
N LEU A 90 -4.44 -4.85 -1.82
CA LEU A 90 -4.00 -6.24 -1.88
C LEU A 90 -4.33 -6.95 -0.58
N SER A 91 -4.91 -8.15 -0.67
CA SER A 91 -5.10 -9.01 0.50
C SER A 91 -3.90 -9.92 0.77
N ASP A 92 -2.99 -10.03 -0.19
CA ASP A 92 -1.74 -10.79 -0.07
C ASP A 92 -0.72 -10.17 -1.02
N MET A 93 0.56 -10.52 -0.87
CA MET A 93 1.60 -9.96 -1.72
C MET A 93 2.77 -10.91 -1.87
N VAL A 94 3.48 -10.76 -3.01
CA VAL A 94 4.67 -11.56 -3.30
C VAL A 94 5.79 -11.22 -2.30
N GLY A 95 6.41 -12.25 -1.76
CA GLY A 95 7.56 -12.11 -0.87
C GLY A 95 7.21 -12.08 0.62
N LEU A 96 5.92 -12.06 0.96
CA LEU A 96 5.46 -12.14 2.35
C LEU A 96 4.32 -13.15 2.46
N SER A 97 4.12 -13.70 3.65
CA SER A 97 3.01 -14.61 3.93
C SER A 97 1.80 -13.83 4.50
N GLY A 98 1.27 -12.90 3.72
CA GLY A 98 0.06 -12.17 4.03
C GLY A 98 0.25 -10.96 4.93
N PHE A 99 -0.88 -10.42 5.39
CA PHE A 99 -0.94 -9.18 6.16
C PHE A 99 -0.22 -9.29 7.51
N ASP A 100 -0.30 -10.42 8.19
CA ASP A 100 0.31 -10.55 9.52
C ASP A 100 1.83 -10.38 9.46
N GLU A 101 2.48 -10.91 8.43
CA GLU A 101 3.91 -10.69 8.24
C GLU A 101 4.21 -9.23 7.90
N ALA A 102 3.41 -8.62 7.04
CA ALA A 102 3.57 -7.21 6.71
C ALA A 102 3.43 -6.33 7.96
N GLN A 103 2.43 -6.60 8.79
CA GLN A 103 2.22 -5.86 10.03
C GLN A 103 3.37 -6.03 11.00
N ALA A 104 3.93 -7.25 11.10
CA ALA A 104 5.06 -7.53 11.98
C ALA A 104 6.31 -6.74 11.58
N HIS A 105 6.43 -6.36 10.32
CA HIS A 105 7.55 -5.58 9.78
C HIS A 105 7.16 -4.16 9.40
N ALA A 106 6.04 -3.66 9.90
CA ALA A 106 5.61 -2.29 9.67
C ALA A 106 6.11 -1.37 10.77
N GLN A 107 6.46 -0.16 10.37
CA GLN A 107 6.76 0.94 11.28
C GLN A 107 5.67 2.00 11.16
N SER A 108 5.47 2.79 12.21
CA SER A 108 4.53 3.90 12.16
C SER A 108 5.31 5.17 11.84
N MET A 109 5.04 5.77 10.68
CA MET A 109 5.64 7.04 10.28
C MET A 109 4.62 8.15 10.49
N ILE A 110 5.05 9.27 11.05
CA ILE A 110 4.20 10.45 11.21
C ILE A 110 4.66 11.53 10.23
N VAL A 111 3.77 11.94 9.34
CA VAL A 111 4.05 12.99 8.35
C VAL A 111 2.99 14.06 8.51
N ASN A 112 3.41 15.25 8.96
CA ASN A 112 2.51 16.38 9.21
C ASN A 112 1.28 15.97 10.05
N GLY A 113 1.53 15.20 11.12
CA GLY A 113 0.49 14.73 12.03
C GLY A 113 -0.30 13.53 11.55
N LEU A 114 -0.08 13.05 10.33
CA LEU A 114 -0.76 11.90 9.78
C LEU A 114 0.06 10.63 10.04
N ARG A 115 -0.58 9.66 10.69
CA ARG A 115 0.05 8.37 10.95
C ARG A 115 -0.07 7.46 9.74
N ILE A 116 1.07 6.91 9.31
CA ILE A 116 1.15 6.04 8.14
C ILE A 116 1.82 4.73 8.57
N PRO A 117 1.11 3.60 8.57
CA PRO A 117 1.73 2.30 8.78
C PRO A 117 2.50 1.93 7.52
N LEU A 118 3.80 1.80 7.63
CA LEU A 118 4.73 1.69 6.51
C LEU A 118 5.58 0.44 6.64
N LEU A 119 5.66 -0.34 5.58
CA LEU A 119 6.55 -1.50 5.55
C LEU A 119 8.00 -1.01 5.74
N ASP A 120 8.76 -1.66 6.62
CA ASP A 120 10.13 -1.25 6.89
C ASP A 120 11.03 -1.45 5.66
N LEU A 121 12.16 -0.76 5.64
CA LEU A 121 13.03 -0.74 4.46
C LEU A 121 13.58 -2.14 4.09
N PRO A 122 14.09 -2.95 5.03
CA PRO A 122 14.58 -4.28 4.67
C PRO A 122 13.50 -5.17 4.06
N THR A 123 12.28 -5.14 4.60
CA THR A 123 11.17 -5.95 4.11
C THR A 123 10.66 -5.45 2.78
N LEU A 124 10.61 -4.12 2.58
CA LEU A 124 10.25 -3.53 1.30
C LEU A 124 11.21 -3.99 0.19
N ILE A 125 12.51 -3.98 0.47
CA ILE A 125 13.53 -4.47 -0.47
C ILE A 125 13.28 -5.94 -0.80
N LYS A 126 13.04 -6.76 0.22
CA LYS A 126 12.75 -8.19 0.04
C LYS A 126 11.56 -8.42 -0.91
N THR A 127 10.47 -7.67 -0.72
CA THR A 127 9.28 -7.82 -1.56
C THR A 127 9.53 -7.36 -2.99
N LYS A 128 10.30 -6.30 -3.19
CA LYS A 128 10.65 -5.82 -4.54
C LYS A 128 11.57 -6.82 -5.25
N GLU A 129 12.50 -7.43 -4.55
CA GLU A 129 13.34 -8.49 -5.11
C GLU A 129 12.51 -9.71 -5.50
N ALA A 130 11.57 -10.11 -4.65
CA ALA A 130 10.69 -11.25 -4.92
C ALA A 130 9.78 -11.01 -6.13
N ALA A 131 9.33 -9.78 -6.34
CA ALA A 131 8.49 -9.41 -7.49
C ALA A 131 9.26 -9.49 -8.81
N ALA A 132 10.59 -9.27 -8.78
CA ALA A 132 11.48 -9.38 -9.93
C ALA A 132 10.97 -8.62 -11.16
N ASP A 133 10.46 -7.40 -10.95
CA ASP A 133 9.89 -6.59 -12.03
C ASP A 133 10.98 -6.19 -13.03
N PRO A 134 10.82 -6.48 -14.33
CA PRO A 134 11.82 -6.15 -15.33
C PRO A 134 11.87 -4.67 -15.72
N ASN A 135 10.92 -3.85 -15.26
CA ASN A 135 10.90 -2.43 -15.57
C ASN A 135 12.18 -1.74 -15.06
N PRO A 136 12.95 -1.07 -15.94
CA PRO A 136 14.19 -0.40 -15.53
C PRO A 136 14.01 0.61 -14.39
N ARG A 137 12.88 1.31 -14.34
CA ARG A 137 12.59 2.28 -13.27
C ARG A 137 12.43 1.57 -11.93
N LYS A 138 11.79 0.40 -11.92
CA LYS A 138 11.62 -0.42 -10.71
C LYS A 138 12.95 -0.98 -10.25
N GLN A 139 13.79 -1.41 -11.19
CA GLN A 139 15.13 -1.90 -10.87
C GLN A 139 16.03 -0.79 -10.31
N ALA A 140 15.95 0.42 -10.88
CA ALA A 140 16.70 1.57 -10.38
C ALA A 140 16.26 1.95 -8.96
N ALA A 141 14.94 1.94 -8.70
CA ALA A 141 14.40 2.21 -7.37
C ALA A 141 14.90 1.18 -6.36
N LEU A 142 14.92 -0.11 -6.72
CA LEU A 142 15.42 -1.17 -5.86
C LEU A 142 16.89 -0.95 -5.49
N GLN A 143 17.73 -0.61 -6.47
CA GLN A 143 19.14 -0.34 -6.23
C GLN A 143 19.31 0.85 -5.29
N TYR A 144 18.51 1.89 -5.47
CA TYR A 144 18.55 3.07 -4.59
C TYR A 144 18.21 2.69 -3.14
N LEU A 145 17.16 1.88 -2.95
CA LEU A 145 16.75 1.42 -1.62
C LEU A 145 17.85 0.58 -0.95
N LYS A 146 18.55 -0.25 -1.70
CA LYS A 146 19.68 -1.03 -1.18
C LYS A 146 20.81 -0.12 -0.71
N VAL A 147 21.09 0.96 -1.43
CA VAL A 147 22.09 1.96 -1.00
C VAL A 147 21.64 2.65 0.28
N LEU A 148 20.37 3.03 0.37
CA LEU A 148 19.82 3.62 1.60
C LEU A 148 19.96 2.68 2.79
N GLN A 149 19.68 1.40 2.60
CA GLN A 149 19.81 0.40 3.67
C GLN A 149 21.23 0.30 4.18
N GLN A 150 22.24 0.37 3.31
CA GLN A 150 23.63 0.30 3.70
C GLN A 150 24.10 1.50 4.53
N ARG A 151 23.37 2.63 4.45
CA ARG A 151 23.70 3.86 5.17
C ARG A 151 23.05 3.98 6.54
N GLN A 152 22.21 3.01 6.89
CA GLN A 152 21.50 3.01 8.19
C GLN A 152 22.28 2.26 9.28
#